data_487fbf010ccc42c9b5435e1529570692
#
_entry.id   487fbf010ccc42c9b5435e1529570692
#
_cell.length_a   1.000
_cell.length_b   1.000
_cell.length_c   1.000
_cell.angle_alpha   90.00
_cell.angle_beta   90.00
_cell.angle_gamma   90.00
#
_symmetry.space_group_name_H-M   'P 1'
#
loop_
_entity.id
_entity.type
_entity.pdbx_description
1 polymer ?
#
loop_
_entity_poly.entity_id
_entity_poly.type
_entity_poly.pdbx_seq_one_letter_code
_entity_poly.pdbx_strand_id
1 'polypeptide(L)'
;EVALEYLKLSSQMVRDIVEALIGRLGVALDDSKIKGLLGQKMVNMNYYPACPNPELTVGVGRHSDMGAITVLLQDGIGGLYVKMEEENEDAGKGEWLEIPPIPGALVINIGDTIE
;
A
#
# COMPACT_ATOMS: atom_id res chain seq x y z
N GLU A 1 -8.09 -17.84 -11.12
CA GLU A 1 -9.20 -17.03 -11.68
C GLU A 1 -9.49 -15.83 -10.80
N VAL A 2 -9.77 -16.00 -9.50
CA VAL A 2 -10.07 -14.92 -8.54
C VAL A 2 -8.94 -13.86 -8.45
N ALA A 3 -7.68 -14.28 -8.37
CA ALA A 3 -6.54 -13.36 -8.29
C ALA A 3 -6.39 -12.49 -9.55
N LEU A 4 -6.71 -13.02 -10.72
CA LEU A 4 -6.69 -12.26 -11.98
C LEU A 4 -7.83 -11.24 -12.05
N GLU A 5 -9.00 -11.61 -11.56
CA GLU A 5 -10.13 -10.70 -11.47
C GLU A 5 -9.85 -9.57 -10.46
N TYR A 6 -9.31 -9.91 -9.29
CA TYR A 6 -8.86 -8.93 -8.31
C TYR A 6 -7.83 -7.96 -8.91
N LEU A 7 -6.81 -8.49 -9.60
CA LEU A 7 -5.80 -7.66 -10.28
C LEU A 7 -6.41 -6.72 -11.32
N LYS A 8 -7.40 -7.18 -12.08
CA LYS A 8 -8.07 -6.35 -13.08
C LYS A 8 -8.87 -5.21 -12.45
N LEU A 9 -9.67 -5.50 -11.42
CA LEU A 9 -10.50 -4.52 -10.73
C LEU A 9 -9.65 -3.51 -9.96
N SER A 10 -8.66 -3.98 -9.20
CA SER A 10 -7.74 -3.12 -8.46
C SER A 10 -6.91 -2.23 -9.40
N SER A 11 -6.52 -2.73 -10.58
CA SER A 11 -5.80 -1.93 -11.58
C SER A 11 -6.62 -0.76 -12.10
N GLN A 12 -7.90 -0.94 -12.32
CA GLN A 12 -8.78 0.16 -12.75
C GLN A 12 -8.93 1.19 -11.62
N MET A 13 -9.20 0.73 -10.42
CA MET A 13 -9.30 1.59 -9.24
C MET A 13 -8.02 2.42 -9.00
N VAL A 14 -6.84 1.78 -9.07
CA VAL A 14 -5.54 2.47 -8.92
C VAL A 14 -5.37 3.53 -10.01
N ARG A 15 -5.74 3.23 -11.25
CA ARG A 15 -5.70 4.20 -12.34
C ARG A 15 -6.55 5.43 -12.02
N ASP A 16 -7.79 5.21 -11.60
CA ASP A 16 -8.73 6.30 -11.28
C ASP A 16 -8.21 7.17 -10.12
N ILE A 17 -7.59 6.54 -9.10
CA ILE A 17 -6.97 7.23 -7.97
C ILE A 17 -5.79 8.08 -8.43
N VAL A 18 -4.87 7.53 -9.22
CA VAL A 18 -3.70 8.25 -9.73
C VAL A 18 -4.11 9.43 -10.61
N GLU A 19 -5.07 9.24 -11.51
CA GLU A 19 -5.62 10.31 -12.34
C GLU A 19 -6.22 11.43 -11.50
N ALA A 20 -6.97 11.09 -10.44
CA ALA A 20 -7.58 12.07 -9.54
C ALA A 20 -6.51 12.82 -8.72
N LEU A 21 -5.49 12.14 -8.19
CA LEU A 21 -4.42 12.76 -7.42
C LEU A 21 -3.59 13.72 -8.27
N ILE A 22 -3.12 13.28 -9.42
CA ILE A 22 -2.27 14.07 -10.30
C ILE A 22 -3.05 15.22 -10.94
N GLY A 23 -4.32 14.98 -11.26
CA GLY A 23 -5.21 16.04 -11.75
C GLY A 23 -5.36 17.19 -10.75
N ARG A 24 -5.36 16.90 -9.45
CA ARG A 24 -5.38 17.93 -8.39
C ARG A 24 -4.09 18.73 -8.29
N LEU A 25 -2.98 18.16 -8.71
CA LEU A 25 -1.68 18.86 -8.78
C LEU A 25 -1.55 19.75 -10.04
N GLY A 26 -2.60 19.83 -10.87
CA GLY A 26 -2.59 20.62 -12.10
C GLY A 26 -1.71 20.03 -13.22
N VAL A 27 -1.31 18.77 -13.08
CA VAL A 27 -0.48 18.07 -14.08
C VAL A 27 -1.40 17.25 -14.99
N ALA A 28 -1.32 17.51 -16.31
CA ALA A 28 -1.96 16.65 -17.29
C ALA A 28 -1.09 15.41 -17.56
N LEU A 29 -1.62 14.25 -17.23
CA LEU A 29 -1.02 12.98 -17.62
C LEU A 29 -1.69 12.48 -18.91
N ASP A 30 -0.85 12.16 -19.90
CA ASP A 30 -1.31 11.37 -21.04
C ASP A 30 -1.28 9.86 -20.71
N ASP A 31 -1.97 9.08 -21.53
CA ASP A 31 -2.05 7.63 -21.36
C ASP A 31 -0.68 6.93 -21.35
N SER A 32 0.33 7.49 -22.01
CA SER A 32 1.67 6.89 -22.06
C SER A 32 2.40 7.02 -20.74
N LYS A 33 2.26 8.17 -20.07
CA LYS A 33 2.82 8.43 -18.75
C LYS A 33 2.13 7.58 -17.68
N ILE A 34 0.80 7.49 -17.73
CA ILE A 34 0.04 6.61 -16.82
C ILE A 34 0.47 5.16 -17.01
N LYS A 35 0.63 4.69 -18.24
CA LYS A 35 1.14 3.35 -18.52
C LYS A 35 2.57 3.14 -18.01
N GLY A 36 3.43 4.15 -18.10
CA GLY A 36 4.78 4.11 -17.55
C GLY A 36 4.76 3.92 -16.03
N LEU A 37 3.90 4.68 -15.35
CA LEU A 37 3.77 4.66 -13.91
C LEU A 37 3.12 3.37 -13.37
N LEU A 38 2.08 2.87 -14.06
CA LEU A 38 1.25 1.74 -13.63
C LEU A 38 1.45 0.47 -14.47
N GLY A 39 2.45 0.45 -15.35
CA GLY A 39 2.65 -0.65 -16.31
C GLY A 39 3.03 -1.98 -15.69
N GLN A 40 3.82 -1.94 -14.62
CA GLN A 40 4.22 -3.14 -13.89
C GLN A 40 3.29 -3.35 -12.69
N LYS A 41 2.80 -4.58 -12.55
CA LYS A 41 1.91 -4.96 -11.46
C LYS A 41 2.42 -6.23 -10.82
N MET A 42 2.41 -6.24 -9.50
CA MET A 42 2.78 -7.40 -8.70
C MET A 42 1.63 -7.71 -7.73
N VAL A 43 1.28 -8.98 -7.62
CA VAL A 43 0.30 -9.46 -6.63
C VAL A 43 1.04 -10.38 -5.67
N ASN A 44 1.08 -10.01 -4.42
CA ASN A 44 1.58 -10.83 -3.33
C ASN A 44 0.40 -11.40 -2.55
N MET A 45 0.46 -12.69 -2.25
CA MET A 45 -0.49 -13.36 -1.37
C MET A 45 0.29 -13.82 -0.14
N ASN A 46 0.23 -13.03 0.93
CA ASN A 46 0.96 -13.28 2.16
C ASN A 46 0.09 -14.09 3.11
N TYR A 47 0.66 -15.16 3.65
CA TYR A 47 0.06 -15.96 4.70
C TYR A 47 1.00 -16.04 5.88
N TYR A 48 0.52 -15.63 7.04
CA TYR A 48 1.26 -15.66 8.30
C TYR A 48 0.66 -16.73 9.20
N PRO A 49 1.27 -17.93 9.28
CA PRO A 49 0.79 -18.98 10.18
C PRO A 49 0.98 -18.57 11.64
N ALA A 50 0.22 -19.20 12.54
CA ALA A 50 0.42 -19.01 13.97
C ALA A 50 1.87 -19.31 14.35
N CYS A 51 2.53 -18.36 15.03
CA CYS A 51 3.91 -18.49 15.45
C CYS A 51 3.97 -19.04 16.90
N PRO A 52 4.69 -20.13 17.16
CA PRO A 52 4.81 -20.68 18.51
C PRO A 52 5.61 -19.79 19.46
N ASN A 53 6.50 -18.93 18.94
CA ASN A 53 7.32 -18.02 19.73
C ASN A 53 7.25 -16.60 19.10
N PRO A 54 6.11 -15.90 19.22
CA PRO A 54 5.90 -14.62 18.54
C PRO A 54 6.87 -13.52 18.99
N GLU A 55 7.39 -13.59 20.21
CA GLU A 55 8.36 -12.67 20.77
C GLU A 55 9.74 -12.73 20.09
N LEU A 56 10.01 -13.80 19.35
CA LEU A 56 11.28 -14.01 18.61
C LEU A 56 11.15 -13.75 17.11
N THR A 57 9.96 -13.35 16.65
CA THR A 57 9.67 -13.32 15.21
C THR A 57 9.00 -12.00 14.82
N VAL A 58 9.43 -11.46 13.69
CA VAL A 58 8.77 -10.35 13.01
C VAL A 58 8.22 -10.88 11.69
N GLY A 59 6.95 -10.65 11.40
CA GLY A 59 6.31 -11.11 10.15
C GLY A 59 6.92 -10.43 8.94
N VAL A 60 6.84 -9.09 8.88
CA VAL A 60 7.53 -8.24 7.91
C VAL A 60 8.18 -7.09 8.68
N GLY A 61 9.47 -6.90 8.45
CA GLY A 61 10.21 -5.78 9.03
C GLY A 61 9.76 -4.42 8.46
N ARG A 62 10.15 -3.35 9.14
CA ARG A 62 9.94 -1.99 8.64
C ARG A 62 10.50 -1.83 7.23
N HIS A 63 9.70 -1.30 6.32
CA HIS A 63 10.08 -1.00 4.94
C HIS A 63 9.19 0.13 4.38
N SER A 64 9.55 0.66 3.23
CA SER A 64 8.68 1.41 2.33
C SER A 64 8.35 0.56 1.10
N ASP A 65 7.31 0.92 0.39
CA ASP A 65 6.89 0.21 -0.83
C ASP A 65 7.52 0.86 -2.07
N MET A 66 8.22 0.08 -2.87
CA MET A 66 8.92 0.58 -4.08
C MET A 66 7.98 1.03 -5.20
N GLY A 67 6.73 0.61 -5.19
CA GLY A 67 5.77 0.90 -6.25
C GLY A 67 5.24 2.34 -6.23
N ALA A 68 4.33 2.64 -7.15
CA ALA A 68 3.60 3.91 -7.15
C ALA A 68 2.46 3.90 -6.12
N ILE A 69 1.66 2.84 -6.13
CA ILE A 69 0.51 2.63 -5.23
C ILE A 69 0.52 1.19 -4.76
N THR A 70 0.35 0.99 -3.47
CA THR A 70 0.06 -0.31 -2.87
C THR A 70 -1.41 -0.39 -2.50
N VAL A 71 -2.03 -1.51 -2.83
CA VAL A 71 -3.42 -1.84 -2.45
C VAL A 71 -3.39 -3.11 -1.62
N LEU A 72 -3.80 -2.99 -0.36
CA LEU A 72 -3.84 -4.11 0.57
C LEU A 72 -5.27 -4.50 0.91
N LEU A 73 -5.60 -5.77 0.72
CA LEU A 73 -6.79 -6.41 1.26
C LEU A 73 -6.40 -7.22 2.50
N GLN A 74 -6.95 -6.86 3.64
CA GLN A 74 -6.76 -7.58 4.90
C GLN A 74 -7.88 -8.61 5.09
N ASP A 75 -7.55 -9.75 5.68
CA ASP A 75 -8.48 -10.86 5.92
C ASP A 75 -9.31 -10.73 7.23
N GLY A 76 -9.13 -9.64 7.95
CA GLY A 76 -9.78 -9.40 9.24
C GLY A 76 -8.87 -9.64 10.46
N ILE A 77 -7.64 -10.13 10.24
CA ILE A 77 -6.61 -10.20 11.27
C ILE A 77 -5.71 -8.98 11.15
N GLY A 78 -5.54 -8.22 12.24
CA GLY A 78 -4.69 -7.03 12.29
C GLY A 78 -3.20 -7.35 12.15
N GLY A 79 -2.37 -6.31 12.29
CA GLY A 79 -0.91 -6.43 12.27
C GLY A 79 -0.20 -5.48 11.32
N LEU A 80 -0.94 -4.64 10.60
CA LEU A 80 -0.36 -3.54 9.85
C LEU A 80 -0.12 -2.35 10.77
N TYR A 81 1.11 -1.87 10.80
CA TYR A 81 1.50 -0.66 11.51
C TYR A 81 2.12 0.34 10.54
N VAL A 82 1.75 1.61 10.68
CA VAL A 82 2.32 2.72 9.92
C VAL A 82 3.05 3.64 10.88
N LYS A 83 4.26 4.06 10.51
CA LYS A 83 5.01 5.04 11.29
C LYS A 83 4.52 6.43 10.93
N MET A 84 4.00 7.17 11.91
CA MET A 84 3.69 8.58 11.76
C MET A 84 4.97 9.39 11.91
N GLU A 85 5.27 10.25 10.95
CA GLU A 85 6.36 11.23 11.08
C GLU A 85 5.85 12.45 11.83
N GLU A 86 6.55 12.87 12.88
CA GLU A 86 6.29 14.16 13.51
C GLU A 86 7.02 15.25 12.69
N GLU A 87 6.37 16.38 12.44
CA GLU A 87 6.95 17.55 11.75
C GLU A 87 8.13 18.21 12.48
N ASN A 88 8.53 17.68 13.64
CA ASN A 88 9.62 18.21 14.45
C ASN A 88 10.90 17.39 14.30
N GLU A 89 12.05 18.09 14.30
CA GLU A 89 13.42 17.65 13.97
C GLU A 89 13.98 16.44 14.76
N ASP A 90 13.25 15.85 15.69
CA ASP A 90 13.61 14.60 16.36
C ASP A 90 13.13 13.36 15.57
N ALA A 91 13.53 13.25 14.32
CA ALA A 91 13.13 12.23 13.33
C ALA A 91 13.34 10.75 13.72
N GLY A 92 13.59 10.45 14.97
CA GLY A 92 13.73 9.10 15.52
C GLY A 92 12.53 8.58 16.31
N LYS A 93 11.58 9.43 16.68
CA LYS A 93 10.50 9.13 17.65
C LYS A 93 9.10 9.03 17.07
N GLY A 94 8.94 8.92 15.74
CA GLY A 94 7.60 8.75 15.15
C GLY A 94 6.86 7.56 15.79
N GLU A 95 5.62 7.81 16.17
CA GLU A 95 4.73 6.80 16.77
C GLU A 95 4.26 5.79 15.71
N TRP A 96 4.19 4.51 16.10
CA TRP A 96 3.62 3.47 15.26
C TRP A 96 2.12 3.36 15.51
N LEU A 97 1.33 3.61 14.46
CA LEU A 97 -0.13 3.50 14.49
C LEU A 97 -0.57 2.18 13.86
N GLU A 98 -1.35 1.41 14.60
CA GLU A 98 -2.01 0.24 14.03
C GLU A 98 -3.14 0.65 13.09
N ILE A 99 -3.19 0.02 11.92
CA ILE A 99 -4.28 0.17 10.95
C ILE A 99 -5.15 -1.09 11.03
N PRO A 100 -6.23 -1.06 11.81
CA PRO A 100 -7.07 -2.23 11.99
C PRO A 100 -7.81 -2.57 10.69
N PRO A 101 -8.05 -3.87 10.44
CA PRO A 101 -8.86 -4.28 9.30
C PRO A 101 -10.31 -3.81 9.45
N ILE A 102 -10.86 -3.29 8.37
CA ILE A 102 -12.26 -2.90 8.28
C ILE A 102 -12.93 -3.81 7.23
N PRO A 103 -14.00 -4.54 7.59
CA PRO A 103 -14.67 -5.43 6.64
C PRO A 103 -15.09 -4.69 5.35
N GLY A 104 -14.69 -5.24 4.21
CA GLY A 104 -14.99 -4.67 2.89
C GLY A 104 -14.17 -3.44 2.50
N ALA A 105 -13.20 -3.03 3.32
CA ALA A 105 -12.28 -1.94 2.99
C ALA A 105 -10.95 -2.44 2.42
N LEU A 106 -10.29 -1.57 1.66
CA LEU A 106 -8.91 -1.72 1.20
C LEU A 106 -8.07 -0.64 1.85
N VAL A 107 -6.85 -0.98 2.24
CA VAL A 107 -5.83 0.01 2.61
C VAL A 107 -5.06 0.39 1.35
N ILE A 108 -4.88 1.69 1.15
CA ILE A 108 -4.16 2.21 -0.02
C ILE A 108 -3.10 3.19 0.48
N ASN A 109 -1.86 2.99 0.05
CA ASN A 109 -0.76 3.90 0.32
C ASN A 109 0.01 4.26 -0.94
N ILE A 110 0.61 5.42 -0.92
CA ILE A 110 1.58 5.88 -1.92
C ILE A 110 2.90 5.19 -1.63
N GLY A 111 3.60 4.78 -2.67
CA GLY A 111 4.94 4.21 -2.57
C GLY A 111 6.01 5.14 -3.12
N ASP A 112 7.27 4.76 -2.94
CA ASP A 112 8.48 5.55 -3.21
C ASP A 112 8.58 6.13 -4.63
N THR A 113 7.83 5.56 -5.60
CA THR A 113 7.89 6.03 -7.01
C THR A 113 7.24 7.40 -7.22
N ILE A 114 6.29 7.80 -6.39
CA ILE A 114 5.54 9.07 -6.51
C ILE A 114 5.53 9.90 -5.21
N GLU A 115 6.32 9.53 -4.24
CA GLU A 115 6.58 10.29 -3.01
C GLU A 115 7.42 11.58 -3.23
#